data_d46e7d18a426c35668468b05e81d442a
#
_entry.id   d46e7d18a426c35668468b05e81d442a
#
_cell.length_a   1.000
_cell.length_b   1.000
_cell.length_c   1.000
_cell.angle_alpha   90.00
_cell.angle_beta   90.00
_cell.angle_gamma   90.00
#
_symmetry.space_group_name_H-M   'P 1'
#
loop_
_entity.id
_entity.type
_entity.pdbx_description
1 polymer ?
#
loop_
_entity_poly.entity_id
_entity_poly.type
_entity_poly.pdbx_seq_one_letter_code
_entity_poly.pdbx_strand_id
1 'polypeptide(L)'
;MHALSIPTWIVHVSSVLEWAAAIYYIWQYGTITGDRSWYNLSFAMLPALVSAMCACTWHFFDNAESLEWLVTVQAAMTVAGNFTLCLAAWWIYSNRSKTQS
;
A
#
# COMPACT_ATOMS: atom_id res chain seq x y z
N MET A 1 7.86 9.89 19.83
CA MET A 1 6.41 9.94 19.64
C MET A 1 5.83 11.36 19.64
N HIS A 2 6.70 12.36 19.60
CA HIS A 2 6.28 13.77 19.67
C HIS A 2 6.25 14.47 18.32
N ALA A 3 6.72 13.78 17.25
CA ALA A 3 6.78 14.38 15.91
C ALA A 3 5.40 14.73 15.36
N LEU A 4 4.38 13.96 15.73
CA LEU A 4 3.02 14.15 15.25
C LEU A 4 2.07 14.36 16.41
N SER A 5 0.99 15.12 16.16
CA SER A 5 -0.10 15.25 17.12
C SER A 5 -0.84 13.92 17.26
N ILE A 6 -1.61 13.78 18.36
CA ILE A 6 -2.41 12.58 18.57
C ILE A 6 -3.40 12.33 17.42
N PRO A 7 -4.17 13.33 16.94
CA PRO A 7 -5.05 13.11 15.80
C PRO A 7 -4.29 12.66 14.54
N THR A 8 -3.11 13.21 14.30
CA THR A 8 -2.30 12.82 13.13
C THR A 8 -1.82 11.38 13.27
N TRP A 9 -1.41 10.96 14.48
CA TRP A 9 -1.04 9.57 14.74
C TRP A 9 -2.20 8.62 14.48
N ILE A 10 -3.42 9.00 14.88
CA ILE A 10 -4.61 8.19 14.63
C ILE A 10 -4.80 7.99 13.13
N VAL A 11 -4.65 9.06 12.34
CA VAL A 11 -4.77 8.97 10.88
C VAL A 11 -3.71 8.02 10.30
N HIS A 12 -2.46 8.14 10.74
CA HIS A 12 -1.38 7.31 10.21
C HIS A 12 -1.57 5.84 10.53
N VAL A 13 -1.89 5.52 11.78
CA VAL A 13 -2.10 4.13 12.19
C VAL A 13 -3.34 3.56 11.49
N SER A 14 -4.41 4.34 11.41
CA SER A 14 -5.63 3.92 10.72
C SER A 14 -5.34 3.63 9.23
N SER A 15 -4.51 4.44 8.59
CA SER A 15 -4.15 4.23 7.18
C SER A 15 -3.42 2.90 6.99
N VAL A 16 -2.47 2.58 7.88
CA VAL A 16 -1.76 1.29 7.80
C VAL A 16 -2.74 0.13 7.95
N LEU A 17 -3.63 0.22 8.95
CA LEU A 17 -4.61 -0.83 9.19
C LEU A 17 -5.58 -0.98 8.03
N GLU A 18 -6.03 0.14 7.46
CA GLU A 18 -6.93 0.12 6.30
C GLU A 18 -6.28 -0.53 5.08
N TRP A 19 -5.02 -0.19 4.80
CA TRP A 19 -4.30 -0.77 3.68
C TRP A 19 -4.09 -2.27 3.87
N ALA A 20 -3.72 -2.68 5.09
CA ALA A 20 -3.55 -4.10 5.39
C ALA A 20 -4.86 -4.86 5.22
N ALA A 21 -5.96 -4.29 5.74
CA ALA A 21 -7.28 -4.90 5.61
C ALA A 21 -7.72 -4.95 4.14
N ALA A 22 -7.47 -3.89 3.39
CA ALA A 22 -7.84 -3.84 1.97
C ALA A 22 -7.10 -4.91 1.17
N ILE A 23 -5.80 -5.08 1.43
CA ILE A 23 -4.99 -6.12 0.77
C ILE A 23 -5.57 -7.48 1.08
N TYR A 24 -5.90 -7.74 2.34
CA TYR A 24 -6.48 -9.01 2.76
C TYR A 24 -7.82 -9.27 2.08
N TYR A 25 -8.71 -8.29 2.06
CA TYR A 25 -10.05 -8.48 1.47
C TYR A 25 -9.99 -8.64 -0.04
N ILE A 26 -9.10 -7.93 -0.71
CA ILE A 26 -8.92 -8.09 -2.16
C ILE A 26 -8.39 -9.49 -2.46
N TRP A 27 -7.46 -9.99 -1.67
CA TRP A 27 -6.96 -11.35 -1.80
C TRP A 27 -8.10 -12.36 -1.63
N GLN A 28 -8.92 -12.18 -0.59
CA GLN A 28 -10.08 -13.07 -0.34
C GLN A 28 -11.08 -13.01 -1.47
N TYR A 29 -11.30 -11.82 -2.03
CA TYR A 29 -12.19 -11.68 -3.19
C TYR A 29 -11.68 -12.50 -4.37
N GLY A 30 -10.38 -12.50 -4.58
CA GLY A 30 -9.76 -13.35 -5.60
C GLY A 30 -10.01 -14.83 -5.35
N THR A 31 -9.94 -15.25 -4.09
CA THR A 31 -10.21 -16.64 -3.72
C THR A 31 -11.67 -17.01 -3.98
N ILE A 32 -12.60 -16.14 -3.60
CA ILE A 32 -14.03 -16.40 -3.75
C ILE A 32 -14.43 -16.44 -5.22
N THR A 33 -13.91 -15.53 -6.03
CA THR A 33 -14.26 -15.44 -7.45
C THR A 33 -13.46 -16.38 -8.32
N GLY A 34 -12.34 -16.89 -7.81
CA GLY A 34 -11.40 -17.70 -8.60
C GLY A 34 -10.61 -16.91 -9.63
N ASP A 35 -10.61 -15.60 -9.54
CA ASP A 35 -9.93 -14.70 -10.48
C ASP A 35 -8.57 -14.30 -9.93
N ARG A 36 -7.50 -14.75 -10.58
CA ARG A 36 -6.13 -14.47 -10.15
C ARG A 36 -5.73 -13.00 -10.27
N SER A 37 -6.45 -12.23 -11.06
CA SER A 37 -6.16 -10.81 -11.21
C SER A 37 -6.23 -10.07 -9.88
N TRP A 38 -7.11 -10.51 -8.99
CA TRP A 38 -7.24 -9.89 -7.67
C TRP A 38 -6.04 -10.17 -6.77
N TYR A 39 -5.42 -11.36 -6.92
CA TYR A 39 -4.17 -11.64 -6.20
C TYR A 39 -3.06 -10.69 -6.67
N ASN A 40 -2.97 -10.46 -7.97
CA ASN A 40 -1.98 -9.53 -8.52
C ASN A 40 -2.19 -8.11 -7.99
N LEU A 41 -3.44 -7.69 -7.88
CA LEU A 41 -3.76 -6.39 -7.31
C LEU A 41 -3.33 -6.29 -5.84
N SER A 42 -3.59 -7.33 -5.05
CA SER A 42 -3.15 -7.36 -3.65
C SER A 42 -1.63 -7.24 -3.54
N PHE A 43 -0.89 -7.98 -4.36
CA PHE A 43 0.57 -7.86 -4.38
C PHE A 43 1.02 -6.47 -4.79
N ALA A 44 0.33 -5.86 -5.75
CA ALA A 44 0.67 -4.52 -6.24
C ALA A 44 0.45 -3.44 -5.18
N MET A 45 -0.37 -3.72 -4.17
CA MET A 45 -0.63 -2.80 -3.07
C MET A 45 0.43 -2.85 -1.96
N LEU A 46 1.27 -3.90 -1.94
CA LEU A 46 2.25 -4.07 -0.88
C LEU A 46 3.29 -2.93 -0.80
N PRO A 47 3.84 -2.43 -1.92
CA PRO A 47 4.79 -1.31 -1.81
C PRO A 47 4.18 -0.08 -1.15
N ALA A 48 2.89 0.20 -1.38
CA ALA A 48 2.22 1.32 -0.73
C ALA A 48 2.12 1.10 0.78
N LEU A 49 1.84 -0.14 1.20
CA LEU A 49 1.80 -0.48 2.62
C LEU A 49 3.19 -0.32 3.26
N VAL A 50 4.24 -0.78 2.58
CA VAL A 50 5.61 -0.63 3.06
C VAL A 50 5.96 0.86 3.19
N SER A 51 5.55 1.69 2.22
CA SER A 51 5.74 3.13 2.29
C SER A 51 5.10 3.72 3.54
N ALA A 52 3.86 3.36 3.83
CA ALA A 52 3.14 3.85 5.00
C ALA A 52 3.82 3.40 6.29
N MET A 53 4.30 2.16 6.34
CA MET A 53 5.00 1.64 7.50
C MET A 53 6.33 2.36 7.73
N CYS A 54 7.06 2.68 6.67
CA CYS A 54 8.31 3.44 6.77
C CYS A 54 8.05 4.84 7.34
N ALA A 55 7.00 5.50 6.86
CA ALA A 55 6.64 6.82 7.35
C ALA A 55 6.28 6.78 8.83
N CYS A 56 5.45 5.82 9.23
CA CYS A 56 5.07 5.68 10.63
C CYS A 56 6.27 5.38 11.52
N THR A 57 7.19 4.54 11.06
CA THR A 57 8.40 4.19 11.81
C THR A 57 9.27 5.41 12.04
N TRP A 58 9.47 6.21 10.99
CA TRP A 58 10.30 7.41 11.11
C TRP A 58 9.69 8.40 12.09
N HIS A 59 8.38 8.62 12.01
CA HIS A 59 7.69 9.51 12.93
C HIS A 59 7.68 8.96 14.36
N PHE A 60 7.62 7.65 14.51
CA PHE A 60 7.67 7.02 15.84
C PHE A 60 8.97 7.38 16.56
N PHE A 61 10.08 7.48 15.82
CA PHE A 61 11.37 7.87 16.38
C PHE A 61 11.61 9.37 16.29
N ASP A 62 10.53 10.17 16.28
CA ASP A 62 10.58 11.63 16.31
C ASP A 62 11.39 12.23 15.16
N ASN A 63 11.27 11.61 13.97
CA ASN A 63 11.96 12.07 12.76
C ASN A 63 13.47 12.11 12.94
N ALA A 64 14.04 11.10 13.57
CA ALA A 64 15.47 11.02 13.86
C ALA A 64 16.30 11.13 12.57
N GLU A 65 17.37 11.94 12.62
CA GLU A 65 18.26 12.12 11.47
C GLU A 65 18.94 10.82 11.06
N SER A 66 19.26 9.96 12.03
CA SER A 66 19.89 8.66 11.76
C SER A 66 18.97 7.73 10.96
N LEU A 67 17.67 8.00 10.94
CA LEU A 67 16.69 7.20 10.22
C LEU A 67 16.14 7.94 8.98
N GLU A 68 16.81 9.01 8.56
CA GLU A 68 16.35 9.79 7.42
C GLU A 68 16.30 8.97 6.14
N TRP A 69 17.09 7.88 6.07
CA TRP A 69 17.02 6.96 4.93
C TRP A 69 15.63 6.37 4.75
N LEU A 70 14.82 6.31 5.82
CA LEU A 70 13.44 5.84 5.72
C LEU A 70 12.59 6.76 4.84
N VAL A 71 12.90 8.06 4.81
CA VAL A 71 12.19 9.01 3.95
C VAL A 71 12.44 8.67 2.48
N THR A 72 13.68 8.34 2.13
CA THR A 72 14.03 7.95 0.77
C THR A 72 13.36 6.62 0.40
N VAL A 73 13.39 5.65 1.29
CA VAL A 73 12.74 4.35 1.06
C VAL A 73 11.23 4.54 0.90
N GLN A 74 10.62 5.35 1.76
CA GLN A 74 9.20 5.64 1.70
C GLN A 74 8.82 6.27 0.36
N ALA A 75 9.60 7.26 -0.10
CA ALA A 75 9.33 7.91 -1.38
C ALA A 75 9.47 6.91 -2.54
N ALA A 76 10.52 6.09 -2.51
CA ALA A 76 10.74 5.07 -3.55
C ALA A 76 9.60 4.07 -3.57
N MET A 77 9.13 3.61 -2.41
CA MET A 77 8.03 2.67 -2.30
C MET A 77 6.72 3.29 -2.75
N THR A 78 6.51 4.58 -2.51
CA THR A 78 5.32 5.29 -2.99
C THR A 78 5.28 5.31 -4.52
N VAL A 79 6.41 5.66 -5.15
CA VAL A 79 6.49 5.67 -6.61
C VAL A 79 6.28 4.25 -7.17
N ALA A 80 6.97 3.27 -6.60
CA ALA A 80 6.84 1.87 -7.01
C ALA A 80 5.40 1.39 -6.84
N GLY A 81 4.76 1.75 -5.72
CA GLY A 81 3.39 1.35 -5.44
C GLY A 81 2.40 1.94 -6.43
N ASN A 82 2.55 3.22 -6.75
CA ASN A 82 1.70 3.86 -7.75
C ASN A 82 1.85 3.19 -9.11
N PHE A 83 3.07 2.86 -9.48
CA PHE A 83 3.35 2.20 -10.75
C PHE A 83 2.75 0.80 -10.79
N THR A 84 2.97 0.00 -9.75
CA THR A 84 2.47 -1.38 -9.69
C THR A 84 0.95 -1.42 -9.65
N LEU A 85 0.31 -0.47 -8.92
CA LEU A 85 -1.14 -0.37 -8.90
C LEU A 85 -1.70 -0.04 -10.27
N CYS A 86 -1.05 0.87 -10.99
CA CYS A 86 -1.47 1.23 -12.34
C CYS A 86 -1.38 0.03 -13.28
N LEU A 87 -0.28 -0.73 -13.20
CA LEU A 87 -0.10 -1.93 -14.03
C LEU A 87 -1.14 -2.99 -13.69
N ALA A 88 -1.39 -3.21 -12.41
CA ALA A 88 -2.36 -4.22 -11.97
C ALA A 88 -3.77 -3.84 -12.42
N ALA A 89 -4.13 -2.59 -12.28
CA ALA A 89 -5.44 -2.10 -12.69
C ALA A 89 -5.60 -2.23 -14.21
N TRP A 90 -4.55 -1.87 -14.95
CA TRP A 90 -4.57 -2.02 -16.42
C TRP A 90 -4.73 -3.48 -16.83
N TRP A 91 -4.03 -4.38 -16.15
CA TRP A 91 -4.14 -5.82 -16.43
C TRP A 91 -5.59 -6.29 -16.23
N ILE A 92 -6.20 -5.92 -15.10
CA ILE A 92 -7.57 -6.32 -14.80
C ILE A 92 -8.52 -5.79 -15.87
N TYR A 93 -8.36 -4.53 -16.24
CA TYR A 93 -9.16 -3.90 -17.28
C TYR A 93 -9.01 -4.62 -18.63
N SER A 94 -7.77 -4.90 -19.02
CA SER A 94 -7.48 -5.57 -20.29
C SER A 94 -8.11 -6.95 -20.34
N ASN A 95 -7.96 -7.74 -19.27
CA ASN A 95 -8.48 -9.10 -19.23
C ASN A 95 -10.00 -9.11 -19.27
N ARG A 96 -10.64 -8.17 -18.59
CA ARG A 96 -12.11 -8.09 -18.60
C ARG A 96 -12.63 -7.64 -19.95
N SER A 97 -11.95 -6.71 -20.60
CA SER A 97 -12.30 -6.28 -21.96
C SER A 97 -12.24 -7.44 -22.93
N LYS A 98 -11.19 -8.27 -22.84
CA LYS A 98 -11.04 -9.45 -23.69
C LYS A 98 -12.13 -10.47 -23.44
N THR A 99 -12.49 -10.66 -22.17
CA THR A 99 -13.51 -11.62 -21.78
C THR A 99 -14.90 -11.19 -22.26
N GLN A 100 -15.15 -9.89 -22.27
CA GLN A 100 -16.45 -9.35 -22.67
C GLN A 100 -16.63 -9.26 -24.19
N SER A 101 -15.54 -9.27 -24.93
CA SER A 101 -15.59 -9.23 -26.38
C SER A 101 -15.65 -10.62 -26.98
#